data_a6bfa889ef0ed3f5ef0f15e3bc1cf5e4
#
_entry.id   a6bfa889ef0ed3f5ef0f15e3bc1cf5e4
#
_cell.length_a   1.000
_cell.length_b   1.000
_cell.length_c   1.000
_cell.angle_alpha   90.00
_cell.angle_beta   90.00
_cell.angle_gamma   90.00
#
_symmetry.space_group_name_H-M   'P 1'
#
loop_
_entity.id
_entity.type
_entity.pdbx_description
1 polymer ?
#
loop_
_entity_poly.entity_id
_entity_poly.type
_entity_poly.pdbx_seq_one_letter_code
_entity_poly.pdbx_strand_id
1 'polypeptide(L)'
;MNIESIIGIISGVIAIVGAGISIYKWLKKQPLTELMNELVDKNLTKKEHQKILRKIDKRLLPLGRRIKNGYIQNFVLNDRSKEAVFMDLCLQNDWEPSKDLCKMFMNGDYPSIRKKYWEMKNSQQKREELTADAVEKVESISALTKVKDVVYLSELLQERFPDCFNRLTSILRKHDVEYRLLKGTKDIWCRDYMPIQTESGKFIQFTYNPSYLKGKKEWEDSRSDVREVCKLNNIEAYFSDINIDGGNVLICDGRAILSDRIFSENPDYEKDVLISELSKLLECEIIIIPAQNRDYTGHADGMVRFVDRNTILGNNLTAEYKYWREGMQKVITQYGLKYIDVPFFEHNDSKHPESAIGIYVNYLEVNNLIVVPIFGRDEDKLAINIIQNAFPDKVIETINYNEVAQEGGLLNCTTWVVNNK
;
A
#
# COMPACT_ATOMS: atom_id res chain seq x y z
N MET A 1 -53.03 -24.34 -15.42
CA MET A 1 -52.00 -23.99 -14.45
C MET A 1 -52.33 -24.74 -13.16
N ASN A 2 -51.44 -25.59 -12.67
CA ASN A 2 -51.72 -26.35 -11.44
C ASN A 2 -51.57 -25.49 -10.20
N ILE A 3 -52.12 -25.92 -9.06
CA ILE A 3 -52.12 -25.18 -7.80
C ILE A 3 -50.71 -24.84 -7.34
N GLU A 4 -49.73 -25.72 -7.59
CA GLU A 4 -48.32 -25.51 -7.24
C GLU A 4 -47.67 -24.38 -8.01
N SER A 5 -48.01 -24.19 -9.32
CA SER A 5 -47.55 -23.07 -10.12
C SER A 5 -48.13 -21.75 -9.63
N ILE A 6 -49.37 -21.73 -9.14
CA ILE A 6 -50.02 -20.57 -8.58
C ILE A 6 -49.39 -20.19 -7.24
N ILE A 7 -49.10 -21.17 -6.37
CA ILE A 7 -48.40 -20.96 -5.09
C ILE A 7 -46.99 -20.43 -5.33
N GLY A 8 -46.26 -20.96 -6.31
CA GLY A 8 -44.93 -20.48 -6.67
C GLY A 8 -44.92 -19.01 -7.15
N ILE A 9 -45.89 -18.63 -7.96
CA ILE A 9 -46.03 -17.24 -8.42
C ILE A 9 -46.37 -16.30 -7.25
N ILE A 10 -47.32 -16.70 -6.39
CA ILE A 10 -47.71 -15.90 -5.22
C ILE A 10 -46.53 -15.73 -4.25
N SER A 11 -45.77 -16.79 -3.99
CA SER A 11 -44.59 -16.73 -3.15
C SER A 11 -43.49 -15.84 -3.72
N GLY A 12 -43.29 -15.90 -5.05
CA GLY A 12 -42.34 -15.03 -5.76
C GLY A 12 -42.75 -13.53 -5.67
N VAL A 13 -44.06 -13.25 -5.86
CA VAL A 13 -44.58 -11.88 -5.74
C VAL A 13 -44.45 -11.37 -4.30
N ILE A 14 -44.76 -12.18 -3.30
CA ILE A 14 -44.59 -11.79 -1.88
C ILE A 14 -43.11 -11.51 -1.55
N ALA A 15 -42.18 -12.31 -2.06
CA ALA A 15 -40.75 -12.09 -1.88
C ALA A 15 -40.28 -10.79 -2.55
N ILE A 16 -40.74 -10.49 -3.76
CA ILE A 16 -40.42 -9.26 -4.49
C ILE A 16 -41.00 -8.05 -3.77
N VAL A 17 -42.27 -8.11 -3.33
CA VAL A 17 -42.91 -7.02 -2.57
C VAL A 17 -42.20 -6.83 -1.20
N GLY A 18 -41.86 -7.94 -0.51
CA GLY A 18 -41.11 -7.88 0.74
C GLY A 18 -39.73 -7.24 0.59
N ALA A 19 -38.99 -7.60 -0.49
CA ALA A 19 -37.72 -6.97 -0.83
C ALA A 19 -37.90 -5.50 -1.20
N GLY A 20 -38.92 -5.17 -1.99
CA GLY A 20 -39.27 -3.78 -2.35
C GLY A 20 -39.60 -2.92 -1.12
N ILE A 21 -40.38 -3.46 -0.16
CA ILE A 21 -40.70 -2.78 1.09
C ILE A 21 -39.45 -2.60 1.97
N SER A 22 -38.55 -3.58 1.99
CA SER A 22 -37.29 -3.49 2.74
C SER A 22 -36.34 -2.46 2.12
N ILE A 23 -36.23 -2.43 0.80
CA ILE A 23 -35.45 -1.43 0.04
C ILE A 23 -36.08 -0.04 0.23
N TYR A 24 -37.41 0.08 0.14
CA TYR A 24 -38.12 1.35 0.35
C TYR A 24 -37.95 1.85 1.80
N LYS A 25 -38.01 0.98 2.81
CA LYS A 25 -37.73 1.32 4.20
C LYS A 25 -36.27 1.70 4.42
N TRP A 26 -35.34 1.07 3.67
CA TRP A 26 -33.92 1.40 3.72
C TRP A 26 -33.64 2.75 3.05
N LEU A 27 -34.23 3.03 1.89
CA LEU A 27 -34.12 4.30 1.17
C LEU A 27 -34.82 5.46 1.92
N LYS A 28 -35.88 5.18 2.68
CA LYS A 28 -36.56 6.16 3.55
C LYS A 28 -35.94 6.34 4.94
N LYS A 29 -34.87 5.63 5.26
CA LYS A 29 -34.15 5.90 6.50
C LYS A 29 -33.44 7.25 6.36
N GLN A 30 -33.95 8.22 7.09
CA GLN A 30 -33.37 9.54 7.21
C GLN A 30 -31.85 9.46 7.41
N PRO A 31 -30.99 10.09 6.61
CA PRO A 31 -29.54 10.08 6.80
C PRO A 31 -29.17 10.49 8.24
N LEU A 32 -28.06 9.95 8.76
CA LEU A 32 -27.58 10.33 10.09
C LEU A 32 -27.28 11.83 10.17
N THR A 33 -26.74 12.38 9.08
CA THR A 33 -26.46 13.79 8.90
C THR A 33 -27.70 14.68 9.05
N GLU A 34 -28.84 14.24 8.51
CA GLU A 34 -30.12 14.96 8.62
C GLU A 34 -30.68 14.87 10.03
N LEU A 35 -30.56 13.70 10.69
CA LEU A 35 -30.95 13.53 12.10
C LEU A 35 -30.10 14.41 13.03
N MET A 36 -28.81 14.60 12.72
CA MET A 36 -27.92 15.45 13.48
C MET A 36 -28.25 16.93 13.27
N ASN A 37 -28.55 17.34 12.04
CA ASN A 37 -29.00 18.69 11.74
C ASN A 37 -30.34 19.01 12.41
N GLU A 38 -31.30 18.06 12.44
CA GLU A 38 -32.54 18.21 13.19
C GLU A 38 -32.29 18.38 14.69
N LEU A 39 -31.26 17.73 15.25
CA LEU A 39 -30.96 17.79 16.68
C LEU A 39 -30.51 19.17 17.15
N VAL A 40 -29.88 19.97 16.29
CA VAL A 40 -29.42 21.35 16.56
C VAL A 40 -30.54 22.38 16.40
N ASP A 41 -31.74 22.01 15.91
CA ASP A 41 -32.87 22.94 15.82
C ASP A 41 -33.35 23.33 17.22
N LYS A 42 -33.23 24.63 17.48
CA LYS A 42 -33.59 25.22 18.81
C LYS A 42 -35.07 25.21 19.12
N ASN A 43 -35.95 24.89 18.15
CA ASN A 43 -37.38 24.91 18.26
C ASN A 43 -37.99 23.53 18.61
N LEU A 44 -37.16 22.50 18.79
CA LEU A 44 -37.62 21.16 19.10
C LEU A 44 -38.19 21.09 20.53
N THR A 45 -39.36 20.47 20.65
CA THR A 45 -39.91 20.09 21.97
C THR A 45 -39.02 18.98 22.58
N LYS A 46 -39.01 18.89 23.92
CA LYS A 46 -38.30 17.83 24.67
C LYS A 46 -38.62 16.43 24.16
N LYS A 47 -39.85 16.19 23.70
CA LYS A 47 -40.30 14.89 23.17
C LYS A 47 -39.76 14.60 21.80
N GLU A 48 -39.67 15.59 20.95
CA GLU A 48 -39.08 15.47 19.59
C GLU A 48 -37.58 15.29 19.67
N HIS A 49 -36.93 16.06 20.52
CA HIS A 49 -35.50 15.92 20.77
C HIS A 49 -35.14 14.48 21.23
N GLN A 50 -35.88 13.92 22.22
CA GLN A 50 -35.71 12.54 22.66
C GLN A 50 -35.96 11.50 21.56
N LYS A 51 -36.91 11.77 20.65
CA LYS A 51 -37.21 10.89 19.51
C LYS A 51 -36.08 10.84 18.51
N ILE A 52 -35.45 11.98 18.21
CA ILE A 52 -34.31 12.09 17.33
C ILE A 52 -33.11 11.39 17.95
N LEU A 53 -32.81 11.64 19.22
CA LEU A 53 -31.72 10.97 19.96
C LEU A 53 -31.85 9.45 19.92
N ARG A 54 -33.04 8.89 20.14
CA ARG A 54 -33.27 7.45 20.03
C ARG A 54 -33.00 6.89 18.61
N LYS A 55 -33.28 7.70 17.59
CA LYS A 55 -32.97 7.31 16.20
C LYS A 55 -31.45 7.32 15.93
N ILE A 56 -30.74 8.32 16.47
CA ILE A 56 -29.27 8.43 16.39
C ILE A 56 -28.62 7.30 17.14
N ASP A 57 -29.03 7.04 18.38
CA ASP A 57 -28.52 5.96 19.23
C ASP A 57 -28.65 4.58 18.55
N LYS A 58 -29.81 4.27 17.98
CA LYS A 58 -30.03 3.04 17.23
C LYS A 58 -29.14 2.90 15.99
N ARG A 59 -28.56 3.98 15.48
CA ARG A 59 -27.67 3.96 14.31
C ARG A 59 -26.21 3.97 14.69
N LEU A 60 -25.82 4.63 15.77
CA LEU A 60 -24.43 4.71 16.23
C LEU A 60 -23.97 3.40 16.86
N LEU A 61 -24.80 2.75 17.67
CA LEU A 61 -24.45 1.50 18.35
C LEU A 61 -24.08 0.33 17.43
N PRO A 62 -24.79 0.11 16.28
CA PRO A 62 -24.40 -0.96 15.35
C PRO A 62 -23.28 -0.57 14.38
N LEU A 63 -22.99 0.72 14.25
CA LEU A 63 -22.08 1.27 13.21
C LEU A 63 -20.73 1.66 13.78
N GLY A 64 -20.47 1.39 15.05
CA GLY A 64 -19.37 1.87 15.88
C GLY A 64 -17.96 1.91 15.28
N ARG A 65 -17.69 1.24 14.17
CA ARG A 65 -16.36 1.30 13.50
C ARG A 65 -16.41 1.78 12.06
N ARG A 66 -17.60 2.08 11.50
CA ARG A 66 -17.74 2.28 10.05
C ARG A 66 -17.93 3.73 9.60
N ILE A 67 -18.14 4.67 10.51
CA ILE A 67 -18.42 6.06 10.13
C ILE A 67 -17.25 6.96 10.57
N LYS A 68 -16.07 6.74 10.01
CA LYS A 68 -15.03 7.77 9.87
C LYS A 68 -15.34 8.57 8.62
N ASN A 69 -16.33 9.45 8.62
CA ASN A 69 -16.50 10.36 7.50
C ASN A 69 -16.27 11.80 7.92
N GLY A 70 -15.58 12.55 7.06
CA GLY A 70 -15.21 13.94 7.34
C GLY A 70 -16.38 14.89 7.61
N TYR A 71 -17.62 14.47 7.32
CA TYR A 71 -18.81 15.28 7.61
C TYR A 71 -19.05 15.44 9.10
N ILE A 72 -18.91 14.38 9.87
CA ILE A 72 -19.15 14.43 11.32
C ILE A 72 -18.04 15.21 12.02
N GLN A 73 -16.79 15.06 11.58
CA GLN A 73 -15.69 15.91 12.04
C GLN A 73 -15.98 17.38 11.77
N ASN A 74 -16.43 17.72 10.55
CA ASN A 74 -16.79 19.09 10.22
C ASN A 74 -17.97 19.62 11.04
N PHE A 75 -18.99 18.79 11.30
CA PHE A 75 -20.10 19.15 12.15
C PHE A 75 -19.64 19.44 13.57
N VAL A 76 -18.86 18.56 14.17
CA VAL A 76 -18.32 18.70 15.52
C VAL A 76 -17.39 19.90 15.65
N LEU A 77 -16.54 20.17 14.66
CA LEU A 77 -15.60 21.30 14.68
C LEU A 77 -16.29 22.67 14.59
N ASN A 78 -17.38 22.76 13.83
CA ASN A 78 -18.06 24.02 13.55
C ASN A 78 -19.21 24.34 14.50
N ASP A 79 -19.78 23.34 15.16
CA ASP A 79 -20.89 23.52 16.11
C ASP A 79 -20.43 23.22 17.55
N ARG A 80 -20.62 24.19 18.43
CA ARG A 80 -20.34 24.09 19.88
C ARG A 80 -21.60 23.82 20.69
N SER A 81 -22.65 23.33 20.06
CA SER A 81 -23.86 22.86 20.73
C SER A 81 -23.57 21.67 21.66
N LYS A 82 -24.53 21.37 22.52
CA LYS A 82 -24.44 20.20 23.42
C LYS A 82 -24.33 18.89 22.67
N GLU A 83 -24.99 18.83 21.53
CA GLU A 83 -25.01 17.71 20.60
C GLU A 83 -23.65 17.53 19.92
N ALA A 84 -23.04 18.63 19.49
CA ALA A 84 -21.70 18.62 18.89
C ALA A 84 -20.65 18.16 19.91
N VAL A 85 -20.75 18.63 21.16
CA VAL A 85 -19.87 18.18 22.25
C VAL A 85 -20.02 16.68 22.52
N PHE A 86 -21.24 16.16 22.53
CA PHE A 86 -21.49 14.73 22.66
C PHE A 86 -20.89 13.94 21.52
N MET A 87 -21.07 14.43 20.29
CA MET A 87 -20.55 13.78 19.09
C MET A 87 -19.01 13.80 19.05
N ASP A 88 -18.37 14.89 19.49
CA ASP A 88 -16.91 14.96 19.62
C ASP A 88 -16.38 13.92 20.63
N LEU A 89 -17.06 13.77 21.76
CA LEU A 89 -16.74 12.72 22.73
C LEU A 89 -16.91 11.31 22.15
N CYS A 90 -17.92 11.07 21.33
CA CYS A 90 -18.11 9.80 20.64
C CYS A 90 -17.00 9.55 19.63
N LEU A 91 -16.60 10.55 18.84
CA LEU A 91 -15.51 10.48 17.88
C LEU A 91 -14.18 10.09 18.51
N GLN A 92 -13.88 10.68 19.67
CA GLN A 92 -12.62 10.43 20.36
C GLN A 92 -12.56 9.07 21.07
N ASN A 93 -13.71 8.40 21.24
CA ASN A 93 -13.81 7.03 21.73
C ASN A 93 -14.08 6.01 20.59
N ASP A 94 -13.55 6.24 19.40
CA ASP A 94 -13.74 5.37 18.23
C ASP A 94 -15.22 5.05 17.90
N TRP A 95 -16.12 6.02 18.15
CA TRP A 95 -17.56 5.87 17.97
C TRP A 95 -18.24 4.86 18.92
N GLU A 96 -17.59 4.44 19.97
CA GLU A 96 -18.20 3.68 21.06
C GLU A 96 -18.44 4.60 22.27
N PRO A 97 -19.53 5.37 22.31
CA PRO A 97 -19.83 6.17 23.49
C PRO A 97 -20.01 5.22 24.68
N SER A 98 -19.33 5.51 25.78
CA SER A 98 -19.51 4.72 27.00
C SER A 98 -20.99 4.73 27.40
N LYS A 99 -21.48 3.63 27.97
CA LYS A 99 -22.88 3.54 28.46
C LYS A 99 -23.24 4.71 29.38
N ASP A 100 -22.28 5.22 30.13
CA ASP A 100 -22.49 6.35 31.05
C ASP A 100 -22.59 7.67 30.28
N LEU A 101 -21.81 7.88 29.22
CA LEU A 101 -21.93 9.07 28.38
C LEU A 101 -23.28 9.11 27.68
N CYS A 102 -23.74 7.98 27.14
CA CYS A 102 -25.06 7.86 26.54
C CYS A 102 -26.18 8.15 27.58
N LYS A 103 -26.04 7.63 28.79
CA LYS A 103 -27.00 7.93 29.87
C LYS A 103 -27.03 9.41 30.25
N MET A 104 -25.87 10.06 30.37
CA MET A 104 -25.80 11.50 30.68
C MET A 104 -26.50 12.30 29.57
N PHE A 105 -26.25 11.96 28.30
CA PHE A 105 -26.87 12.65 27.16
C PHE A 105 -28.42 12.42 27.14
N MET A 106 -28.86 11.18 27.29
CA MET A 106 -30.28 10.82 27.31
C MET A 106 -31.04 11.44 28.52
N ASN A 107 -30.36 11.62 29.62
CA ASN A 107 -30.95 12.24 30.84
C ASN A 107 -30.88 13.78 30.79
N GLY A 108 -30.25 14.36 29.76
CA GLY A 108 -30.08 15.80 29.63
C GLY A 108 -29.06 16.40 30.61
N ASP A 109 -28.16 15.58 31.15
CA ASP A 109 -27.09 16.02 32.07
C ASP A 109 -25.90 16.66 31.26
N TYR A 110 -26.21 17.76 30.63
CA TYR A 110 -25.26 18.52 29.85
C TYR A 110 -24.11 19.15 30.66
N PRO A 111 -24.26 19.56 31.91
CA PRO A 111 -23.14 20.03 32.73
C PRO A 111 -22.05 18.98 32.88
N SER A 112 -22.42 17.72 33.17
CA SER A 112 -21.48 16.61 33.32
C SER A 112 -20.80 16.24 31.98
N ILE A 113 -21.55 16.28 30.85
CA ILE A 113 -20.99 16.07 29.50
C ILE A 113 -20.00 17.17 29.19
N ARG A 114 -20.35 18.43 29.45
CA ARG A 114 -19.47 19.58 29.17
C ARG A 114 -18.21 19.56 30.04
N LYS A 115 -18.33 19.15 31.31
CA LYS A 115 -17.17 18.97 32.18
C LYS A 115 -16.22 17.91 31.65
N LYS A 116 -16.73 16.72 31.28
CA LYS A 116 -15.95 15.64 30.67
C LYS A 116 -15.26 16.08 29.35
N TYR A 117 -15.97 16.82 28.53
CA TYR A 117 -15.41 17.37 27.28
C TYR A 117 -14.19 18.27 27.54
N TRP A 118 -14.30 19.22 28.47
CA TRP A 118 -13.20 20.12 28.80
C TRP A 118 -12.03 19.42 29.49
N GLU A 119 -12.29 18.47 30.36
CA GLU A 119 -11.24 17.64 30.98
C GLU A 119 -10.44 16.89 29.93
N MET A 120 -11.11 16.37 28.93
CA MET A 120 -10.49 15.63 27.84
C MET A 120 -9.73 16.54 26.87
N LYS A 121 -10.32 17.68 26.46
CA LYS A 121 -9.65 18.67 25.60
C LYS A 121 -8.40 19.24 26.27
N ASN A 122 -8.46 19.57 27.54
CA ASN A 122 -7.30 20.04 28.31
C ASN A 122 -6.21 18.96 28.43
N SER A 123 -6.60 17.71 28.58
CA SER A 123 -5.66 16.57 28.62
C SER A 123 -5.01 16.33 27.25
N GLN A 124 -5.77 16.54 26.18
CA GLN A 124 -5.30 16.37 24.82
C GLN A 124 -4.36 17.52 24.42
N GLN A 125 -4.74 18.76 24.72
CA GLN A 125 -3.90 19.93 24.50
C GLN A 125 -2.58 19.85 25.28
N LYS A 126 -2.62 19.38 26.53
CA LYS A 126 -1.41 19.15 27.33
C LYS A 126 -0.56 17.97 26.81
N ARG A 127 -1.20 16.95 26.18
CA ARG A 127 -0.48 15.87 25.48
C ARG A 127 0.13 16.37 24.17
N GLU A 128 -0.58 17.20 23.41
CA GLU A 128 -0.11 17.80 22.17
C GLU A 128 1.05 18.77 22.42
N GLU A 129 0.98 19.58 23.47
CA GLU A 129 2.10 20.45 23.90
C GLU A 129 3.31 19.62 24.36
N LEU A 130 3.10 18.57 25.17
CA LEU A 130 4.17 17.67 25.62
C LEU A 130 4.73 16.81 24.45
N THR A 131 3.90 16.45 23.46
CA THR A 131 4.36 15.75 22.26
C THR A 131 5.02 16.69 21.28
N ALA A 132 4.59 17.94 21.15
CA ALA A 132 5.25 18.94 20.32
C ALA A 132 6.67 19.26 20.86
N ASP A 133 6.81 19.51 22.16
CA ASP A 133 8.11 19.71 22.81
C ASP A 133 8.98 18.44 22.73
N ALA A 134 8.39 17.25 22.86
CA ALA A 134 9.10 15.99 22.74
C ALA A 134 9.43 15.68 21.28
N VAL A 135 8.56 16.00 20.33
CA VAL A 135 8.78 15.86 18.88
C VAL A 135 9.86 16.83 18.42
N GLU A 136 9.83 18.11 18.83
CA GLU A 136 10.88 19.08 18.51
C GLU A 136 12.23 18.65 19.08
N LYS A 137 12.25 18.10 20.30
CA LYS A 137 13.46 17.56 20.93
C LYS A 137 13.91 16.23 20.32
N VAL A 138 12.98 15.37 19.92
CA VAL A 138 13.25 14.10 19.20
C VAL A 138 13.61 14.39 17.75
N GLU A 139 12.97 15.37 17.08
CA GLU A 139 13.33 15.79 15.73
C GLU A 139 14.71 16.46 15.69
N SER A 140 15.07 17.25 16.70
CA SER A 140 16.41 17.84 16.81
C SER A 140 17.48 16.79 17.11
N ILE A 141 17.19 15.77 17.93
CA ILE A 141 18.07 14.62 18.20
C ILE A 141 18.05 13.63 17.02
N SER A 142 16.90 13.38 16.40
CA SER A 142 16.73 12.52 15.24
C SER A 142 17.33 13.13 13.96
N ALA A 143 17.27 14.45 13.78
CA ALA A 143 17.98 15.13 12.71
C ALA A 143 19.51 15.03 12.85
N LEU A 144 20.02 14.86 14.09
CA LEU A 144 21.44 14.65 14.37
C LEU A 144 21.87 13.17 14.26
N THR A 145 20.93 12.20 14.23
CA THR A 145 21.23 10.75 14.31
C THR A 145 20.50 9.89 13.29
N LYS A 146 19.67 10.44 12.42
CA LYS A 146 19.05 9.64 11.34
C LYS A 146 20.13 9.20 10.36
N VAL A 147 20.58 7.96 10.52
CA VAL A 147 21.35 7.29 9.47
C VAL A 147 20.41 7.17 8.27
N LYS A 148 20.73 7.90 7.20
CA LYS A 148 19.88 7.97 6.00
C LYS A 148 19.94 6.67 5.23
N ASP A 149 18.83 6.30 4.59
CA ASP A 149 18.84 5.18 3.65
C ASP A 149 19.80 5.47 2.49
N VAL A 150 20.41 4.41 1.98
CA VAL A 150 21.41 4.51 0.91
C VAL A 150 20.91 3.76 -0.33
N VAL A 151 20.99 4.41 -1.48
CA VAL A 151 20.72 3.79 -2.79
C VAL A 151 22.02 3.27 -3.37
N TYR A 152 22.08 1.98 -3.66
CA TYR A 152 23.19 1.38 -4.36
C TYR A 152 22.85 1.21 -5.85
N LEU A 153 23.84 1.48 -6.70
CA LEU A 153 23.76 1.37 -8.16
C LEU A 153 24.97 0.57 -8.65
N SER A 154 24.81 -0.22 -9.70
CA SER A 154 25.96 -0.83 -10.38
C SER A 154 26.86 0.23 -11.02
N GLU A 155 28.18 0.07 -10.94
CA GLU A 155 29.14 0.91 -11.70
C GLU A 155 28.85 0.88 -13.21
N LEU A 156 28.36 -0.25 -13.71
CA LEU A 156 28.00 -0.42 -15.12
C LEU A 156 26.81 0.44 -15.58
N LEU A 157 25.94 0.89 -14.66
CA LEU A 157 24.86 1.82 -15.01
C LEU A 157 25.44 3.18 -15.46
N GLN A 158 26.49 3.65 -14.78
CA GLN A 158 27.18 4.88 -15.14
C GLN A 158 27.91 4.74 -16.49
N GLU A 159 28.50 3.57 -16.75
CA GLU A 159 29.27 3.32 -17.97
C GLU A 159 28.37 3.14 -19.19
N ARG A 160 27.31 2.35 -19.07
CA ARG A 160 26.45 1.96 -20.19
C ARG A 160 25.34 2.97 -20.48
N PHE A 161 24.83 3.67 -19.44
CA PHE A 161 23.69 4.60 -19.51
C PHE A 161 23.99 5.92 -18.78
N PRO A 162 25.03 6.68 -19.18
CA PRO A 162 25.50 7.86 -18.45
C PRO A 162 24.43 8.93 -18.29
N ASP A 163 23.57 9.13 -19.27
CA ASP A 163 22.50 10.14 -19.18
C ASP A 163 21.42 9.75 -18.19
N CYS A 164 20.99 8.50 -18.17
CA CYS A 164 20.05 7.98 -17.15
C CYS A 164 20.64 8.03 -15.76
N PHE A 165 21.91 7.62 -15.61
CA PHE A 165 22.65 7.71 -14.36
C PHE A 165 22.75 9.15 -13.84
N ASN A 166 23.12 10.10 -14.70
CA ASN A 166 23.26 11.51 -14.32
C ASN A 166 21.91 12.13 -13.92
N ARG A 167 20.83 11.82 -14.65
CA ARG A 167 19.48 12.26 -14.28
C ARG A 167 19.06 11.71 -12.93
N LEU A 168 19.22 10.40 -12.70
CA LEU A 168 18.86 9.75 -11.44
C LEU A 168 19.66 10.32 -10.25
N THR A 169 20.99 10.37 -10.38
CA THR A 169 21.84 10.86 -9.30
C THR A 169 21.65 12.35 -9.02
N SER A 170 21.23 13.14 -10.01
CA SER A 170 20.85 14.55 -9.80
C SER A 170 19.58 14.68 -8.96
N ILE A 171 18.58 13.81 -9.19
CA ILE A 171 17.37 13.73 -8.37
C ILE A 171 17.72 13.31 -6.93
N LEU A 172 18.53 12.26 -6.77
CA LEU A 172 18.95 11.79 -5.44
C LEU A 172 19.66 12.90 -4.65
N ARG A 173 20.62 13.60 -5.27
CA ARG A 173 21.32 14.75 -4.63
C ARG A 173 20.38 15.90 -4.28
N LYS A 174 19.41 16.22 -5.16
CA LYS A 174 18.40 17.27 -4.91
C LYS A 174 17.60 17.01 -3.62
N HIS A 175 17.35 15.74 -3.33
CA HIS A 175 16.58 15.33 -2.14
C HIS A 175 17.46 14.79 -1.00
N ASP A 176 18.76 15.08 -1.05
CA ASP A 176 19.73 14.69 0.00
C ASP A 176 19.72 13.18 0.30
N VAL A 177 19.53 12.38 -0.76
CA VAL A 177 19.62 10.92 -0.71
C VAL A 177 21.04 10.48 -1.07
N GLU A 178 21.67 9.75 -0.16
CA GLU A 178 23.00 9.18 -0.39
C GLU A 178 22.91 8.04 -1.42
N TYR A 179 23.88 7.99 -2.34
CA TYR A 179 24.03 6.85 -3.23
C TYR A 179 25.47 6.37 -3.28
N ARG A 180 25.67 5.07 -3.56
CA ARG A 180 26.96 4.42 -3.67
C ARG A 180 27.01 3.51 -4.89
N LEU A 181 28.20 3.28 -5.43
CA LEU A 181 28.40 2.38 -6.55
C LEU A 181 28.84 1.01 -6.04
N LEU A 182 28.21 -0.05 -6.54
CA LEU A 182 28.56 -1.44 -6.28
C LEU A 182 29.70 -1.86 -7.20
N LYS A 183 30.76 -2.40 -6.61
CA LYS A 183 31.94 -2.96 -7.29
C LYS A 183 31.73 -4.43 -7.60
N GLY A 184 32.33 -4.89 -8.71
CA GLY A 184 32.36 -6.31 -9.08
C GLY A 184 31.07 -6.84 -9.69
N THR A 185 30.16 -5.96 -10.07
CA THR A 185 28.92 -6.29 -10.78
C THR A 185 29.20 -6.62 -12.23
N LYS A 186 28.37 -7.49 -12.84
CA LYS A 186 28.46 -7.86 -14.27
C LYS A 186 27.29 -7.36 -15.11
N ASP A 187 26.24 -6.86 -14.45
CA ASP A 187 25.12 -6.18 -15.07
C ASP A 187 24.61 -5.01 -14.23
N ILE A 188 23.56 -4.33 -14.70
CA ILE A 188 22.98 -3.15 -14.06
C ILE A 188 21.84 -3.49 -13.09
N TRP A 189 21.38 -4.73 -13.06
CA TRP A 189 20.16 -5.17 -12.35
C TRP A 189 20.45 -5.53 -10.89
N CYS A 190 21.00 -4.55 -10.15
CA CYS A 190 21.48 -4.82 -8.79
C CYS A 190 20.35 -5.22 -7.80
N ARG A 191 19.10 -4.89 -8.08
CA ARG A 191 17.96 -5.37 -7.31
C ARG A 191 17.91 -6.89 -7.26
N ASP A 192 18.22 -7.56 -8.37
CA ASP A 192 18.00 -8.99 -8.52
C ASP A 192 19.05 -9.85 -7.83
N TYR A 193 20.31 -9.39 -7.83
CA TYR A 193 21.41 -10.17 -7.25
C TYR A 193 21.87 -9.69 -5.87
N MET A 194 21.43 -8.52 -5.39
CA MET A 194 21.79 -8.04 -4.05
C MET A 194 20.92 -8.64 -2.94
N PRO A 195 21.44 -8.70 -1.68
CA PRO A 195 20.69 -9.27 -0.57
C PRO A 195 19.36 -8.56 -0.33
N ILE A 196 18.38 -9.31 0.12
CA ILE A 196 17.11 -8.78 0.59
C ILE A 196 17.28 -8.38 2.06
N GLN A 197 16.97 -7.13 2.38
CA GLN A 197 16.94 -6.65 3.73
C GLN A 197 15.59 -6.95 4.37
N THR A 198 15.58 -7.68 5.49
CA THR A 198 14.37 -7.89 6.29
C THR A 198 14.03 -6.64 7.11
N GLU A 199 12.80 -6.58 7.63
CA GLU A 199 12.39 -5.46 8.49
C GLU A 199 13.15 -5.38 9.80
N SER A 200 13.74 -6.49 10.27
CA SER A 200 14.66 -6.51 11.41
C SER A 200 16.08 -6.00 11.08
N GLY A 201 16.34 -5.67 9.80
CA GLY A 201 17.62 -5.16 9.32
C GLY A 201 18.63 -6.24 8.90
N LYS A 202 18.27 -7.53 8.94
CA LYS A 202 19.13 -8.61 8.46
C LYS A 202 19.19 -8.63 6.93
N PHE A 203 20.33 -9.01 6.38
CA PHE A 203 20.50 -9.24 4.95
C PHE A 203 20.45 -10.74 4.64
N ILE A 204 19.53 -11.15 3.78
CA ILE A 204 19.41 -12.52 3.29
C ILE A 204 19.85 -12.52 1.82
N GLN A 205 20.94 -13.19 1.52
CA GLN A 205 21.41 -13.40 0.16
C GLN A 205 20.91 -14.75 -0.34
N PHE A 206 19.95 -14.71 -1.21
CA PHE A 206 19.49 -15.89 -1.93
C PHE A 206 20.45 -16.27 -3.05
N THR A 207 20.41 -17.52 -3.48
CA THR A 207 21.10 -17.96 -4.69
C THR A 207 20.55 -17.18 -5.87
N TYR A 208 21.44 -16.58 -6.69
CA TYR A 208 21.10 -15.89 -7.92
C TYR A 208 21.50 -16.73 -9.13
N ASN A 209 20.57 -17.54 -9.61
CA ASN A 209 20.78 -18.45 -10.73
C ASN A 209 19.50 -18.64 -11.56
N PRO A 210 18.90 -17.53 -12.04
CA PRO A 210 17.60 -17.58 -12.69
C PRO A 210 17.65 -18.38 -13.99
N SER A 211 16.55 -19.10 -14.27
CA SER A 211 16.46 -19.96 -15.44
C SER A 211 16.50 -19.18 -16.77
N TYR A 212 16.04 -17.93 -16.79
CA TYR A 212 16.03 -17.10 -17.99
C TYR A 212 17.44 -16.64 -18.45
N LEU A 213 18.44 -16.69 -17.61
CA LEU A 213 19.84 -16.43 -18.01
C LEU A 213 20.52 -17.65 -18.63
N LYS A 214 19.90 -18.84 -18.57
CA LYS A 214 20.51 -20.07 -19.05
C LYS A 214 20.37 -20.24 -20.58
N GLY A 215 21.35 -20.87 -21.20
CA GLY A 215 21.31 -21.26 -22.61
C GLY A 215 21.83 -20.21 -23.60
N LYS A 216 22.18 -19.00 -23.13
CA LYS A 216 22.90 -18.00 -23.92
C LYS A 216 24.14 -17.58 -23.12
N LYS A 217 25.31 -17.87 -23.67
CA LYS A 217 26.59 -17.62 -22.99
C LYS A 217 26.75 -16.19 -22.51
N GLU A 218 26.32 -15.20 -23.30
CA GLU A 218 26.38 -13.78 -22.92
C GLU A 218 25.57 -13.46 -21.68
N TRP A 219 24.38 -14.09 -21.52
CA TRP A 219 23.52 -13.92 -20.37
C TRP A 219 24.07 -14.67 -19.14
N GLU A 220 24.61 -15.87 -19.33
CA GLU A 220 25.28 -16.60 -18.26
C GLU A 220 26.52 -15.86 -17.75
N ASP A 221 27.30 -15.24 -18.66
CA ASP A 221 28.50 -14.46 -18.34
C ASP A 221 28.15 -13.13 -17.65
N SER A 222 26.94 -12.57 -17.86
CA SER A 222 26.46 -11.36 -17.19
C SER A 222 26.01 -11.59 -15.75
N ARG A 223 25.89 -12.84 -15.31
CA ARG A 223 25.50 -13.16 -13.96
C ARG A 223 26.57 -12.75 -12.95
N SER A 224 26.22 -11.81 -12.07
CA SER A 224 27.09 -11.33 -10.99
C SER A 224 27.34 -12.43 -9.95
N ASP A 225 28.58 -12.58 -9.48
CA ASP A 225 28.91 -13.43 -8.34
C ASP A 225 28.54 -12.69 -7.07
N VAL A 226 27.40 -13.06 -6.49
CA VAL A 226 26.84 -12.37 -5.31
C VAL A 226 27.75 -12.40 -4.07
N ARG A 227 28.56 -13.47 -3.91
CA ARG A 227 29.52 -13.57 -2.79
C ARG A 227 30.67 -12.59 -2.98
N GLU A 228 31.18 -12.48 -4.19
CA GLU A 228 32.26 -11.56 -4.51
C GLU A 228 31.76 -10.10 -4.45
N VAL A 229 30.58 -9.80 -4.99
CA VAL A 229 29.98 -8.46 -4.88
C VAL A 229 29.78 -8.05 -3.41
N CYS A 230 29.19 -8.92 -2.58
CA CYS A 230 29.04 -8.63 -1.15
C CYS A 230 30.38 -8.38 -0.47
N LYS A 231 31.40 -9.20 -0.74
CA LYS A 231 32.74 -9.05 -0.19
C LYS A 231 33.41 -7.73 -0.60
N LEU A 232 33.36 -7.37 -1.88
CA LEU A 232 33.98 -6.15 -2.42
C LEU A 232 33.32 -4.86 -1.87
N ASN A 233 32.07 -4.97 -1.44
CA ASN A 233 31.28 -3.84 -0.94
C ASN A 233 31.09 -3.86 0.58
N ASN A 234 31.77 -4.78 1.32
CA ASN A 234 31.67 -4.96 2.79
C ASN A 234 30.21 -5.18 3.25
N ILE A 235 29.48 -6.02 2.54
CA ILE A 235 28.09 -6.38 2.86
C ILE A 235 28.10 -7.76 3.51
N GLU A 236 27.65 -7.81 4.77
CA GLU A 236 27.48 -9.06 5.49
C GLU A 236 26.05 -9.57 5.30
N ALA A 237 25.89 -10.79 4.81
CA ALA A 237 24.60 -11.40 4.57
C ALA A 237 24.58 -12.89 4.97
N TYR A 238 23.40 -13.36 5.36
CA TYR A 238 23.13 -14.79 5.49
C TYR A 238 22.83 -15.37 4.11
N PHE A 239 23.57 -16.40 3.71
CA PHE A 239 23.42 -17.03 2.40
C PHE A 239 22.45 -18.22 2.45
N SER A 240 21.47 -18.20 1.57
CA SER A 240 20.47 -19.27 1.37
C SER A 240 20.65 -19.96 0.03
N ASP A 241 20.40 -21.27 -0.01
CA ASP A 241 20.45 -22.06 -1.25
C ASP A 241 19.18 -21.93 -2.09
N ILE A 242 18.13 -21.30 -1.58
CA ILE A 242 16.90 -21.02 -2.32
C ILE A 242 17.23 -20.02 -3.46
N ASN A 243 16.78 -20.35 -4.67
CA ASN A 243 17.02 -19.54 -5.87
C ASN A 243 15.93 -18.48 -6.05
N ILE A 244 16.26 -17.21 -5.80
CA ILE A 244 15.31 -16.08 -5.90
C ILE A 244 16.04 -14.83 -6.36
N ASP A 245 15.42 -14.12 -7.27
CA ASP A 245 15.81 -12.78 -7.68
C ASP A 245 15.16 -11.73 -6.77
N GLY A 246 15.91 -10.71 -6.37
CA GLY A 246 15.42 -9.69 -5.44
C GLY A 246 14.25 -8.86 -5.99
N GLY A 247 14.13 -8.70 -7.32
CA GLY A 247 12.98 -8.06 -7.96
C GLY A 247 11.67 -8.83 -7.77
N ASN A 248 11.77 -10.12 -7.47
CA ASN A 248 10.61 -10.94 -7.15
C ASN A 248 10.19 -10.90 -5.66
N VAL A 249 10.80 -10.05 -4.84
CA VAL A 249 10.47 -9.94 -3.41
C VAL A 249 10.13 -8.50 -3.02
N LEU A 250 8.89 -8.29 -2.60
CA LEU A 250 8.39 -7.00 -2.11
C LEU A 250 7.98 -7.18 -0.65
N ILE A 251 8.57 -6.42 0.27
CA ILE A 251 8.30 -6.52 1.72
C ILE A 251 7.64 -5.24 2.22
N CYS A 252 6.60 -5.37 3.05
CA CYS A 252 5.95 -4.28 3.75
C CYS A 252 5.20 -4.79 4.99
N ASP A 253 5.50 -4.22 6.16
CA ASP A 253 4.79 -4.44 7.43
C ASP A 253 4.50 -5.92 7.75
N GLY A 254 5.55 -6.77 7.67
CA GLY A 254 5.47 -8.20 7.96
C GLY A 254 4.76 -9.03 6.89
N ARG A 255 4.60 -8.51 5.67
CA ARG A 255 4.13 -9.24 4.49
C ARG A 255 5.17 -9.18 3.37
N ALA A 256 5.30 -10.26 2.63
CA ALA A 256 6.11 -10.30 1.42
C ALA A 256 5.28 -10.84 0.25
N ILE A 257 5.28 -10.10 -0.87
CA ILE A 257 4.70 -10.56 -2.14
C ILE A 257 5.81 -11.13 -3.01
N LEU A 258 5.58 -12.32 -3.54
CA LEU A 258 6.42 -12.99 -4.53
C LEU A 258 5.53 -13.54 -5.66
N SER A 259 6.04 -13.61 -6.87
CA SER A 259 5.34 -14.34 -7.93
C SER A 259 5.54 -15.85 -7.80
N ASP A 260 4.63 -16.62 -8.39
CA ASP A 260 4.69 -18.09 -8.40
C ASP A 260 5.87 -18.66 -9.23
N ARG A 261 6.66 -17.77 -9.87
CA ARG A 261 7.93 -18.09 -10.51
C ARG A 261 8.88 -18.84 -9.58
N ILE A 262 8.86 -18.52 -8.27
CA ILE A 262 9.70 -19.18 -7.27
C ILE A 262 9.60 -20.70 -7.28
N PHE A 263 8.44 -21.26 -7.63
CA PHE A 263 8.27 -22.72 -7.65
C PHE A 263 9.01 -23.38 -8.81
N SER A 264 9.02 -22.75 -9.99
CA SER A 264 9.75 -23.26 -11.14
C SER A 264 11.26 -23.05 -11.01
N GLU A 265 11.69 -22.03 -10.28
CA GLU A 265 13.11 -21.79 -9.99
C GLU A 265 13.67 -22.70 -8.88
N ASN A 266 12.78 -23.35 -8.08
CA ASN A 266 13.13 -24.24 -6.99
C ASN A 266 12.37 -25.58 -7.10
N PRO A 267 12.57 -26.36 -8.16
CA PRO A 267 11.78 -27.56 -8.43
C PRO A 267 12.00 -28.70 -7.41
N ASP A 268 13.11 -28.64 -6.68
CA ASP A 268 13.46 -29.65 -5.66
C ASP A 268 12.75 -29.43 -4.32
N TYR A 269 12.07 -28.29 -4.15
CA TYR A 269 11.29 -27.98 -2.96
C TYR A 269 9.81 -28.29 -3.14
N GLU A 270 9.20 -28.94 -2.15
CA GLU A 270 7.75 -28.94 -2.01
C GLU A 270 7.26 -27.51 -1.73
N LYS A 271 6.15 -27.09 -2.38
CA LYS A 271 5.68 -25.70 -2.35
C LYS A 271 5.45 -25.16 -0.94
N ASP A 272 4.79 -25.92 -0.09
CA ASP A 272 4.48 -25.49 1.29
C ASP A 272 5.76 -25.39 2.14
N VAL A 273 6.74 -26.27 1.89
CA VAL A 273 8.05 -26.22 2.55
C VAL A 273 8.81 -24.98 2.12
N LEU A 274 8.84 -24.67 0.82
CA LEU A 274 9.47 -23.46 0.29
C LEU A 274 8.86 -22.18 0.90
N ILE A 275 7.53 -22.10 0.92
CA ILE A 275 6.81 -20.95 1.52
C ILE A 275 7.17 -20.82 3.01
N SER A 276 7.19 -21.94 3.75
CA SER A 276 7.54 -21.95 5.17
C SER A 276 8.97 -21.47 5.44
N GLU A 277 9.94 -21.93 4.63
CA GLU A 277 11.33 -21.48 4.74
C GLU A 277 11.49 -20.00 4.38
N LEU A 278 10.83 -19.53 3.32
CA LEU A 278 10.83 -18.13 2.94
C LEU A 278 10.21 -17.25 4.03
N SER A 279 9.11 -17.70 4.64
CA SER A 279 8.47 -16.96 5.74
C SER A 279 9.42 -16.79 6.93
N LYS A 280 10.23 -17.81 7.26
CA LYS A 280 11.22 -17.74 8.33
C LYS A 280 12.38 -16.82 7.98
N LEU A 281 12.93 -16.94 6.75
CA LEU A 281 14.08 -16.15 6.30
C LEU A 281 13.73 -14.67 6.15
N LEU A 282 12.58 -14.37 5.57
CA LEU A 282 12.12 -12.99 5.33
C LEU A 282 11.38 -12.38 6.53
N GLU A 283 11.07 -13.19 7.55
CA GLU A 283 10.32 -12.77 8.76
C GLU A 283 8.92 -12.20 8.41
N CYS A 284 8.28 -12.72 7.34
CA CYS A 284 7.05 -12.20 6.76
C CYS A 284 6.02 -13.28 6.47
N GLU A 285 4.74 -12.90 6.46
CA GLU A 285 3.68 -13.67 5.79
C GLU A 285 3.91 -13.64 4.27
N ILE A 286 4.02 -14.80 3.63
CA ILE A 286 4.27 -14.91 2.20
C ILE A 286 2.97 -14.90 1.41
N ILE A 287 2.86 -13.99 0.46
CA ILE A 287 1.74 -13.85 -0.48
C ILE A 287 2.25 -14.19 -1.88
N ILE A 288 1.69 -15.22 -2.49
CA ILE A 288 2.06 -15.63 -3.85
C ILE A 288 1.07 -15.07 -4.84
N ILE A 289 1.58 -14.30 -5.81
CA ILE A 289 0.81 -13.79 -6.95
C ILE A 289 1.16 -14.56 -8.24
N PRO A 290 0.28 -14.61 -9.23
CA PRO A 290 0.61 -15.23 -10.51
C PRO A 290 1.69 -14.41 -11.24
N ALA A 291 2.69 -15.09 -11.81
CA ALA A 291 3.64 -14.47 -12.73
C ALA A 291 2.96 -14.15 -14.08
N GLN A 292 3.44 -13.13 -14.78
CA GLN A 292 3.03 -12.88 -16.16
C GLN A 292 3.81 -13.82 -17.10
N ASN A 293 3.09 -14.56 -17.95
CA ASN A 293 3.69 -15.57 -18.83
C ASN A 293 4.54 -14.97 -19.98
N ARG A 294 4.35 -13.69 -20.29
CA ARG A 294 5.12 -12.99 -21.34
C ARG A 294 6.32 -12.24 -20.81
N ASP A 295 6.34 -11.98 -19.50
CA ASP A 295 7.53 -11.46 -18.83
C ASP A 295 8.49 -12.63 -18.60
N TYR A 296 9.69 -12.55 -19.20
CA TYR A 296 10.69 -13.60 -19.08
C TYR A 296 11.24 -13.72 -17.65
N THR A 297 11.22 -12.63 -16.87
CA THR A 297 11.57 -12.63 -15.45
C THR A 297 10.41 -13.07 -14.57
N GLY A 298 9.23 -12.58 -14.85
CA GLY A 298 8.02 -12.80 -14.06
C GLY A 298 8.13 -12.24 -12.63
N HIS A 299 8.90 -11.16 -12.44
CA HIS A 299 9.14 -10.55 -11.15
C HIS A 299 7.92 -9.78 -10.63
N ALA A 300 7.71 -9.82 -9.31
CA ALA A 300 6.60 -9.14 -8.67
C ALA A 300 6.67 -7.61 -8.80
N ASP A 301 7.86 -7.03 -8.83
CA ASP A 301 8.10 -5.58 -8.90
C ASP A 301 7.75 -4.94 -10.26
N GLY A 302 7.60 -5.75 -11.29
CA GLY A 302 7.04 -5.33 -12.58
C GLY A 302 5.51 -5.35 -12.63
N MET A 303 4.85 -5.92 -11.62
CA MET A 303 3.41 -6.13 -11.59
C MET A 303 2.70 -5.34 -10.50
N VAL A 304 3.28 -5.28 -9.29
CA VAL A 304 2.66 -4.65 -8.11
C VAL A 304 3.69 -3.95 -7.21
N ARG A 305 3.21 -3.06 -6.33
CA ARG A 305 3.99 -2.44 -5.25
C ARG A 305 3.09 -2.24 -4.03
N PHE A 306 3.64 -2.42 -2.83
CA PHE A 306 2.94 -2.06 -1.61
C PHE A 306 2.82 -0.54 -1.46
N VAL A 307 1.66 -0.09 -0.97
CA VAL A 307 1.45 1.24 -0.40
C VAL A 307 1.50 1.15 1.12
N ASP A 308 0.85 0.14 1.65
CA ASP A 308 0.84 -0.26 3.05
C ASP A 308 0.59 -1.77 3.15
N ARG A 309 0.57 -2.32 4.37
CA ARG A 309 0.34 -3.74 4.61
C ARG A 309 -0.84 -4.36 3.83
N ASN A 310 -1.89 -3.60 3.58
CA ASN A 310 -3.16 -4.09 3.01
C ASN A 310 -3.53 -3.43 1.68
N THR A 311 -2.71 -2.50 1.20
CA THR A 311 -2.96 -1.76 -0.04
C THR A 311 -1.79 -1.95 -1.00
N ILE A 312 -2.08 -2.31 -2.24
CA ILE A 312 -1.09 -2.43 -3.32
C ILE A 312 -1.50 -1.58 -4.52
N LEU A 313 -0.51 -0.95 -5.14
CA LEU A 313 -0.58 -0.46 -6.52
C LEU A 313 -0.28 -1.62 -7.45
N GLY A 314 -0.91 -1.68 -8.58
CA GLY A 314 -0.58 -2.68 -9.60
C GLY A 314 -1.00 -2.25 -10.99
N ASN A 315 -0.48 -2.94 -12.00
CA ASN A 315 -0.86 -2.72 -13.38
C ASN A 315 -2.37 -2.83 -13.56
N ASN A 316 -2.94 -1.99 -14.42
CA ASN A 316 -4.39 -1.95 -14.62
C ASN A 316 -4.95 -3.33 -14.96
N LEU A 317 -5.79 -3.88 -14.07
CA LEU A 317 -6.35 -5.22 -14.19
C LEU A 317 -7.12 -5.45 -15.50
N THR A 318 -7.72 -4.40 -16.07
CA THR A 318 -8.46 -4.53 -17.33
C THR A 318 -7.55 -4.64 -18.55
N ALA A 319 -6.32 -4.12 -18.47
CA ALA A 319 -5.30 -4.25 -19.50
C ALA A 319 -4.54 -5.58 -19.43
N GLU A 320 -4.61 -6.25 -18.29
CA GLU A 320 -3.90 -7.50 -18.04
C GLU A 320 -4.58 -8.74 -18.65
N TYR A 321 -3.80 -9.79 -18.87
CA TYR A 321 -4.31 -11.07 -19.36
C TYR A 321 -5.35 -11.67 -18.41
N LYS A 322 -6.35 -12.32 -18.98
CA LYS A 322 -7.47 -12.91 -18.22
C LYS A 322 -6.99 -13.83 -17.10
N TYR A 323 -6.06 -14.75 -17.38
CA TYR A 323 -5.56 -15.69 -16.37
C TYR A 323 -4.90 -14.98 -15.19
N TRP A 324 -4.10 -13.93 -15.48
CA TRP A 324 -3.42 -13.15 -14.47
C TRP A 324 -4.42 -12.36 -13.61
N ARG A 325 -5.34 -11.65 -14.24
CA ARG A 325 -6.41 -10.92 -13.57
C ARG A 325 -7.25 -11.81 -12.64
N GLU A 326 -7.67 -13.00 -13.12
CA GLU A 326 -8.43 -13.97 -12.31
C GLU A 326 -7.60 -14.51 -11.16
N GLY A 327 -6.32 -14.76 -11.36
CA GLY A 327 -5.39 -15.15 -10.30
C GLY A 327 -5.20 -14.06 -9.25
N MET A 328 -4.95 -12.82 -9.67
CA MET A 328 -4.83 -11.67 -8.77
C MET A 328 -6.12 -11.42 -7.97
N GLN A 329 -7.30 -11.55 -8.60
CA GLN A 329 -8.57 -11.38 -7.89
C GLN A 329 -8.75 -12.39 -6.75
N LYS A 330 -8.25 -13.62 -6.91
CA LYS A 330 -8.23 -14.62 -5.83
C LYS A 330 -7.30 -14.20 -4.70
N VAL A 331 -6.10 -13.73 -5.02
CA VAL A 331 -5.12 -13.24 -4.03
C VAL A 331 -5.67 -12.03 -3.28
N ILE A 332 -6.21 -11.04 -3.98
CA ILE A 332 -6.84 -9.84 -3.40
C ILE A 332 -7.92 -10.24 -2.39
N THR A 333 -8.78 -11.19 -2.77
CA THR A 333 -9.87 -11.66 -1.90
C THR A 333 -9.34 -12.45 -0.71
N GLN A 334 -8.39 -13.36 -0.93
CA GLN A 334 -7.83 -14.25 0.09
C GLN A 334 -7.11 -13.46 1.20
N TYR A 335 -6.33 -12.47 0.83
CA TYR A 335 -5.49 -11.70 1.77
C TYR A 335 -6.11 -10.36 2.18
N GLY A 336 -7.32 -10.05 1.70
CA GLY A 336 -8.02 -8.80 2.02
C GLY A 336 -7.29 -7.55 1.54
N LEU A 337 -6.63 -7.63 0.38
CA LEU A 337 -5.87 -6.53 -0.18
C LEU A 337 -6.80 -5.52 -0.86
N LYS A 338 -6.45 -4.24 -0.76
CA LYS A 338 -6.97 -3.18 -1.60
C LYS A 338 -6.05 -3.02 -2.80
N TYR A 339 -6.60 -3.13 -4.00
CA TYR A 339 -5.85 -2.94 -5.26
C TYR A 339 -6.16 -1.58 -5.86
N ILE A 340 -5.11 -0.84 -6.23
CA ILE A 340 -5.20 0.45 -6.91
C ILE A 340 -4.59 0.27 -8.29
N ASP A 341 -5.44 0.41 -9.33
CA ASP A 341 -5.00 0.30 -10.72
C ASP A 341 -4.10 1.47 -11.13
N VAL A 342 -2.92 1.16 -11.67
CA VAL A 342 -2.01 2.10 -12.30
C VAL A 342 -2.04 1.86 -13.81
N PRO A 343 -1.99 2.90 -14.66
CA PRO A 343 -1.85 2.72 -16.09
C PRO A 343 -0.74 1.74 -16.44
N PHE A 344 -0.99 0.91 -17.42
CA PHE A 344 -0.04 -0.05 -17.95
C PHE A 344 -0.30 -0.22 -19.45
N PHE A 345 0.76 -0.31 -20.23
CA PHE A 345 0.67 -0.65 -21.64
C PHE A 345 1.88 -1.47 -22.09
N GLU A 346 1.64 -2.44 -22.96
CA GLU A 346 2.72 -3.20 -23.58
C GLU A 346 3.40 -2.35 -24.66
N HIS A 347 4.71 -2.26 -24.61
CA HIS A 347 5.53 -1.66 -25.65
C HIS A 347 6.00 -2.74 -26.60
N ASN A 348 5.27 -2.96 -27.69
CA ASN A 348 5.61 -3.96 -28.68
C ASN A 348 6.67 -3.41 -29.66
N ASP A 349 7.95 -3.50 -29.29
CA ASP A 349 9.08 -3.22 -30.17
C ASP A 349 9.80 -4.52 -30.52
N SER A 350 9.84 -4.86 -31.81
CA SER A 350 10.51 -6.09 -32.25
C SER A 350 12.01 -6.07 -32.05
N LYS A 351 12.64 -4.90 -31.86
CA LYS A 351 14.07 -4.74 -31.57
C LYS A 351 14.36 -4.91 -30.07
N HIS A 352 13.37 -4.62 -29.23
CA HIS A 352 13.48 -4.69 -27.77
C HIS A 352 12.26 -5.46 -27.22
N PRO A 353 12.16 -6.76 -27.49
CA PRO A 353 11.02 -7.57 -27.09
C PRO A 353 10.89 -7.71 -25.56
N GLU A 354 11.97 -7.46 -24.83
CA GLU A 354 12.07 -7.46 -23.37
C GLU A 354 11.74 -6.11 -22.73
N SER A 355 11.38 -5.09 -23.52
CA SER A 355 11.21 -3.72 -23.04
C SER A 355 10.22 -3.60 -21.88
N ALA A 356 10.64 -2.92 -20.80
CA ALA A 356 9.81 -2.57 -19.63
C ALA A 356 9.10 -1.21 -19.77
N ILE A 357 9.11 -0.59 -20.96
CA ILE A 357 8.37 0.65 -21.24
C ILE A 357 6.88 0.42 -21.00
N GLY A 358 6.25 1.27 -20.19
CA GLY A 358 4.83 1.17 -19.81
C GLY A 358 4.58 0.66 -18.39
N ILE A 359 5.62 0.21 -17.68
CA ILE A 359 5.53 -0.31 -16.31
C ILE A 359 5.83 0.81 -15.30
N TYR A 360 4.81 1.53 -14.83
CA TYR A 360 5.00 2.63 -13.87
C TYR A 360 5.24 2.16 -12.43
N VAL A 361 4.83 0.95 -12.06
CA VAL A 361 4.97 0.41 -10.70
C VAL A 361 6.42 0.06 -10.33
N ASN A 362 7.32 -0.04 -11.31
CA ASN A 362 8.74 -0.30 -11.09
C ASN A 362 9.53 0.99 -10.79
N TYR A 363 9.00 1.81 -9.87
CA TYR A 363 9.61 3.05 -9.38
C TYR A 363 10.65 2.81 -8.29
N LEU A 364 11.57 3.76 -8.11
CA LEU A 364 12.44 3.81 -6.93
C LEU A 364 11.70 4.48 -5.77
N GLU A 365 11.76 3.84 -4.61
CA GLU A 365 11.27 4.40 -3.34
C GLU A 365 12.40 4.40 -2.32
N VAL A 366 12.69 5.57 -1.72
CA VAL A 366 13.72 5.75 -0.70
C VAL A 366 13.37 6.91 0.23
N ASN A 367 13.37 6.72 1.53
CA ASN A 367 12.95 7.73 2.52
C ASN A 367 11.53 8.28 2.17
N ASN A 368 11.40 9.59 2.01
CA ASN A 368 10.17 10.27 1.59
C ASN A 368 10.10 10.55 0.08
N LEU A 369 11.02 10.00 -0.72
CA LEU A 369 11.11 10.22 -2.16
C LEU A 369 10.62 8.98 -2.93
N ILE A 370 9.81 9.22 -3.96
CA ILE A 370 9.50 8.24 -5.00
C ILE A 370 9.92 8.85 -6.35
N VAL A 371 10.72 8.10 -7.12
CA VAL A 371 11.11 8.49 -8.48
C VAL A 371 10.36 7.59 -9.46
N VAL A 372 9.45 8.16 -10.22
CA VAL A 372 8.56 7.46 -11.15
C VAL A 372 9.12 7.53 -12.57
N PRO A 373 9.25 6.40 -13.29
CA PRO A 373 9.61 6.44 -14.70
C PRO A 373 8.49 7.07 -15.52
N ILE A 374 8.87 7.89 -16.53
CA ILE A 374 7.94 8.44 -17.53
C ILE A 374 8.41 8.08 -18.94
N PHE A 375 7.44 7.93 -19.84
CA PHE A 375 7.67 7.39 -21.18
C PHE A 375 7.33 8.38 -22.31
N GLY A 376 6.91 9.62 -21.96
CA GLY A 376 6.48 10.62 -22.93
C GLY A 376 5.08 10.34 -23.48
N ARG A 377 4.20 9.77 -22.65
CA ARG A 377 2.83 9.36 -22.99
C ARG A 377 1.80 10.11 -22.18
N ASP A 378 0.56 10.11 -22.65
CA ASP A 378 -0.56 10.71 -21.90
C ASP A 378 -0.82 9.98 -20.57
N GLU A 379 -0.53 8.67 -20.52
CA GLU A 379 -0.64 7.84 -19.33
C GLU A 379 0.30 8.28 -18.19
N ASP A 380 1.42 8.95 -18.49
CA ASP A 380 2.37 9.45 -17.50
C ASP A 380 1.68 10.31 -16.43
N LYS A 381 0.83 11.25 -16.85
CA LYS A 381 0.12 12.16 -15.94
C LYS A 381 -0.83 11.42 -15.01
N LEU A 382 -1.53 10.41 -15.55
CA LEU A 382 -2.47 9.61 -14.77
C LEU A 382 -1.73 8.74 -13.75
N ALA A 383 -0.64 8.08 -14.16
CA ALA A 383 0.20 7.27 -13.27
C ALA A 383 0.77 8.09 -12.12
N ILE A 384 1.35 9.28 -12.42
CA ILE A 384 1.89 10.19 -11.41
C ILE A 384 0.81 10.60 -10.39
N ASN A 385 -0.39 10.99 -10.87
CA ASN A 385 -1.48 11.39 -9.98
C ASN A 385 -1.95 10.23 -9.07
N ILE A 386 -2.04 9.02 -9.59
CA ILE A 386 -2.44 7.85 -8.80
C ILE A 386 -1.39 7.55 -7.73
N ILE A 387 -0.10 7.55 -8.09
CA ILE A 387 1.01 7.33 -7.15
C ILE A 387 1.05 8.43 -6.09
N GLN A 388 0.91 9.71 -6.48
CA GLN A 388 0.86 10.82 -5.53
C GLN A 388 -0.31 10.70 -4.54
N ASN A 389 -1.48 10.27 -5.01
CA ASN A 389 -2.64 10.06 -4.14
C ASN A 389 -2.48 8.84 -3.20
N ALA A 390 -1.74 7.83 -3.64
CA ALA A 390 -1.41 6.67 -2.81
C ALA A 390 -0.38 7.01 -1.72
N PHE A 391 0.51 7.95 -2.00
CA PHE A 391 1.59 8.38 -1.11
C PHE A 391 1.54 9.91 -0.88
N PRO A 392 0.52 10.43 -0.17
CA PRO A 392 0.31 11.87 -0.02
C PRO A 392 1.45 12.60 0.71
N ASP A 393 2.18 11.88 1.57
CA ASP A 393 3.27 12.43 2.38
C ASP A 393 4.64 12.29 1.72
N LYS A 394 4.72 11.66 0.53
CA LYS A 394 5.98 11.49 -0.20
C LYS A 394 6.13 12.51 -1.33
N VAL A 395 7.35 12.85 -1.61
CA VAL A 395 7.72 13.67 -2.77
C VAL A 395 7.81 12.78 -4.00
N ILE A 396 7.09 13.13 -5.06
CA ILE A 396 7.14 12.42 -6.33
C ILE A 396 8.03 13.21 -7.31
N GLU A 397 9.10 12.59 -7.75
CA GLU A 397 9.91 13.05 -8.88
C GLU A 397 9.69 12.14 -10.07
N THR A 398 9.95 12.66 -11.25
CA THR A 398 9.82 11.89 -12.50
C THR A 398 11.12 11.85 -13.28
N ILE A 399 11.33 10.76 -14.00
CA ILE A 399 12.54 10.59 -14.82
C ILE A 399 12.22 9.89 -16.14
N ASN A 400 12.75 10.41 -17.25
CA ASN A 400 12.82 9.64 -18.49
C ASN A 400 13.94 8.58 -18.34
N TYR A 401 13.55 7.32 -18.34
CA TYR A 401 14.45 6.18 -18.14
C TYR A 401 14.35 5.18 -19.32
N ASN A 402 13.88 5.65 -20.48
CA ASN A 402 13.54 4.82 -21.64
C ASN A 402 14.73 4.00 -22.18
N GLU A 403 15.96 4.53 -22.14
CA GLU A 403 17.15 3.82 -22.60
C GLU A 403 17.38 2.53 -21.80
N VAL A 404 17.23 2.60 -20.48
CA VAL A 404 17.35 1.44 -19.58
C VAL A 404 16.11 0.55 -19.70
N ALA A 405 14.92 1.15 -19.82
CA ALA A 405 13.66 0.41 -19.95
C ALA A 405 13.65 -0.52 -21.18
N GLN A 406 14.30 -0.14 -22.26
CA GLN A 406 14.46 -0.97 -23.47
C GLN A 406 15.24 -2.27 -23.22
N GLU A 407 16.09 -2.30 -22.20
CA GLU A 407 16.88 -3.47 -21.80
C GLU A 407 16.13 -4.43 -20.85
N GLY A 408 14.86 -4.14 -20.51
CA GLY A 408 13.99 -5.07 -19.78
C GLY A 408 13.75 -4.76 -18.31
N GLY A 409 14.15 -3.59 -17.80
CA GLY A 409 13.92 -3.19 -16.41
C GLY A 409 13.93 -1.68 -16.23
N LEU A 410 13.54 -1.24 -15.03
CA LEU A 410 13.41 0.17 -14.70
C LEU A 410 14.13 0.52 -13.37
N LEU A 411 13.63 1.52 -12.67
CA LEU A 411 14.29 2.12 -11.52
C LEU A 411 14.46 1.14 -10.35
N ASN A 412 13.41 0.35 -10.01
CA ASN A 412 13.55 -0.64 -8.93
C ASN A 412 14.58 -1.71 -9.27
N CYS A 413 14.62 -2.18 -10.53
CA CYS A 413 15.55 -3.21 -10.98
C CYS A 413 17.01 -2.74 -10.94
N THR A 414 17.28 -1.46 -11.23
CA THR A 414 18.63 -0.89 -11.26
C THR A 414 19.09 -0.30 -9.92
N THR A 415 18.26 -0.36 -8.88
CA THR A 415 18.58 0.20 -7.56
C THR A 415 18.43 -0.85 -6.46
N TRP A 416 19.36 -0.84 -5.53
CA TRP A 416 19.26 -1.59 -4.29
C TRP A 416 19.28 -0.61 -3.12
N VAL A 417 18.17 -0.54 -2.38
CA VAL A 417 18.00 0.39 -1.25
C VAL A 417 18.30 -0.34 0.04
N VAL A 418 19.18 0.24 0.84
CA VAL A 418 19.49 -0.21 2.21
C VAL A 418 18.88 0.79 3.18
N ASN A 419 17.92 0.30 3.96
CA ASN A 419 17.27 1.09 5.00
C ASN A 419 18.13 1.07 6.25
N ASN A 420 18.61 2.22 6.66
CA ASN A 420 19.34 2.39 7.91
C ASN A 420 18.34 2.74 9.02
N LYS A 421 17.89 1.70 9.75
CA LYS A 421 16.95 1.87 10.89
C LYS A 421 17.70 2.15 12.18
#